data_3d1bde0ae3954a899f32835a17132856
#
_entry.id   3d1bde0ae3954a899f32835a17132856
#
_cell.length_a   1.000
_cell.length_b   1.000
_cell.length_c   1.000
_cell.angle_alpha   90.00
_cell.angle_beta   90.00
_cell.angle_gamma   90.00
#
_symmetry.space_group_name_H-M   'P 1'
#
loop_
_entity.id
_entity.type
_entity.pdbx_description
1 polymer ?
#
loop_
_entity_poly.entity_id
_entity_poly.type
_entity_poly.pdbx_seq_one_letter_code
_entity_poly.pdbx_strand_id
1 'polypeptide(L)'
;GTGTNKTVITGDSITQTAGTQTNTSTAGGNTVADGTKSTETTAAGQVIKDGTKTNTSTVDENTIVDGTKSNKSTVDGNTITDGTNTTETTSSSVTVKDNAGNSTVITKDNITTGVGANKVTLDGTAGKATIGSSVVDGVNNTFTTGGANAVKLDGVAGTIKTGTVTVTGGTTNDITGLSNTTVNSADFATKGRAATEEQLKAVGE
;
A
#
# COMPACT_ATOMS: atom_id res chain seq x y z
N GLY A 1 -27.99 4.36 -54.27
CA GLY A 1 -27.45 3.09 -54.74
C GLY A 1 -28.38 1.94 -54.38
N THR A 2 -28.45 0.96 -55.23
CA THR A 2 -29.17 -0.30 -55.02
C THR A 2 -28.16 -1.35 -54.59
N GLY A 3 -28.51 -2.22 -53.63
CA GLY A 3 -27.62 -3.24 -53.12
C GLY A 3 -27.04 -2.94 -51.75
N THR A 4 -25.91 -3.62 -51.42
CA THR A 4 -25.23 -3.53 -50.09
C THR A 4 -24.51 -2.20 -49.86
N ASN A 5 -24.27 -1.43 -50.90
CA ASN A 5 -23.62 -0.13 -50.84
C ASN A 5 -24.64 0.96 -51.16
N LYS A 6 -24.99 1.79 -50.16
CA LYS A 6 -26.00 2.86 -50.32
C LYS A 6 -25.73 4.03 -49.42
N THR A 7 -26.24 5.19 -49.84
CA THR A 7 -26.36 6.37 -48.95
C THR A 7 -27.86 6.68 -48.87
N VAL A 8 -28.33 6.86 -47.65
CA VAL A 8 -29.71 7.27 -47.35
C VAL A 8 -29.63 8.63 -46.61
N ILE A 9 -30.41 9.59 -47.06
CA ILE A 9 -30.55 10.88 -46.44
C ILE A 9 -32.02 11.06 -46.07
N THR A 10 -32.27 11.31 -44.82
CA THR A 10 -33.59 11.62 -44.26
C THR A 10 -33.57 13.03 -43.64
N GLY A 11 -34.70 13.51 -43.10
CA GLY A 11 -34.73 14.76 -42.33
C GLY A 11 -33.87 14.73 -41.07
N ASP A 12 -33.61 13.50 -40.51
CA ASP A 12 -32.98 13.33 -39.21
C ASP A 12 -31.58 12.71 -39.30
N SER A 13 -31.19 12.09 -40.44
CA SER A 13 -29.91 11.37 -40.53
C SER A 13 -29.35 11.28 -41.96
N ILE A 14 -28.04 11.10 -42.04
CA ILE A 14 -27.31 10.61 -43.20
C ILE A 14 -26.70 9.29 -42.84
N THR A 15 -27.07 8.21 -43.56
CA THR A 15 -26.49 6.88 -43.34
C THR A 15 -25.80 6.41 -44.61
N GLN A 16 -24.56 6.00 -44.52
CA GLN A 16 -23.75 5.35 -45.54
C GLN A 16 -23.53 3.91 -45.18
N THR A 17 -23.77 3.00 -46.12
CA THR A 17 -23.56 1.56 -45.88
C THR A 17 -22.65 1.01 -46.96
N ALA A 18 -21.68 0.15 -46.58
CA ALA A 18 -20.82 -0.60 -47.47
C ALA A 18 -20.60 -2.01 -46.84
N GLY A 19 -21.41 -2.99 -47.33
CA GLY A 19 -21.40 -4.31 -46.69
C GLY A 19 -21.88 -4.29 -45.24
N THR A 20 -21.02 -4.71 -44.31
CA THR A 20 -21.26 -4.65 -42.84
C THR A 20 -20.93 -3.32 -42.22
N GLN A 21 -20.25 -2.46 -42.94
CA GLN A 21 -19.80 -1.16 -42.45
C GLN A 21 -20.92 -0.11 -42.62
N THR A 22 -21.11 0.67 -41.55
CA THR A 22 -22.06 1.79 -41.55
C THR A 22 -21.41 3.04 -40.98
N ASN A 23 -21.80 4.18 -41.52
CA ASN A 23 -21.55 5.51 -40.97
C ASN A 23 -22.88 6.23 -40.89
N THR A 24 -23.30 6.59 -39.69
CA THR A 24 -24.56 7.32 -39.45
C THR A 24 -24.26 8.64 -38.76
N SER A 25 -24.67 9.74 -39.39
CA SER A 25 -24.61 11.08 -38.81
C SER A 25 -26.00 11.58 -38.51
N THR A 26 -26.20 12.11 -37.32
CA THR A 26 -27.42 12.76 -36.84
C THR A 26 -27.10 14.09 -36.16
N ALA A 27 -28.12 14.82 -35.77
CA ALA A 27 -27.92 16.04 -34.94
C ALA A 27 -27.35 15.70 -33.56
N GLY A 28 -27.55 14.46 -33.04
CA GLY A 28 -27.04 14.01 -31.74
C GLY A 28 -25.62 13.47 -31.79
N GLY A 29 -25.07 13.13 -32.95
CA GLY A 29 -23.73 12.59 -33.06
C GLY A 29 -23.47 11.76 -34.33
N ASN A 30 -22.30 11.15 -34.34
CA ASN A 30 -21.85 10.28 -35.44
C ASN A 30 -21.52 8.90 -34.91
N THR A 31 -21.95 7.84 -35.61
CA THR A 31 -21.62 6.45 -35.33
C THR A 31 -21.00 5.81 -36.56
N VAL A 32 -19.80 5.25 -36.41
CA VAL A 32 -19.18 4.36 -37.40
C VAL A 32 -19.17 2.95 -36.81
N ALA A 33 -19.69 1.98 -37.56
CA ALA A 33 -19.78 0.61 -37.07
C ALA A 33 -19.38 -0.42 -38.14
N ASP A 34 -18.81 -1.55 -37.71
CA ASP A 34 -18.51 -2.75 -38.52
C ASP A 34 -18.60 -4.00 -37.62
N GLY A 35 -19.73 -4.68 -37.71
CA GLY A 35 -20.03 -5.85 -36.89
C GLY A 35 -20.06 -5.48 -35.38
N THR A 36 -19.14 -6.05 -34.60
CA THR A 36 -19.02 -5.80 -33.15
C THR A 36 -18.22 -4.54 -32.80
N LYS A 37 -17.63 -3.89 -33.80
CA LYS A 37 -16.80 -2.70 -33.61
C LYS A 37 -17.59 -1.45 -33.93
N SER A 38 -17.46 -0.46 -33.07
CA SER A 38 -18.07 0.85 -33.31
C SER A 38 -17.29 1.98 -32.68
N THR A 39 -17.42 3.14 -33.30
CA THR A 39 -17.06 4.42 -32.70
C THR A 39 -18.28 5.32 -32.72
N GLU A 40 -18.67 5.85 -31.58
CA GLU A 40 -19.74 6.81 -31.41
C GLU A 40 -19.15 8.10 -30.85
N THR A 41 -19.48 9.21 -31.46
CA THR A 41 -19.06 10.55 -31.04
C THR A 41 -20.29 11.42 -30.88
N THR A 42 -20.49 11.96 -29.69
CA THR A 42 -21.61 12.88 -29.35
C THR A 42 -21.07 14.12 -28.63
N ALA A 43 -21.93 15.06 -28.30
CA ALA A 43 -21.57 16.19 -27.46
C ALA A 43 -21.17 15.77 -26.02
N ALA A 44 -21.61 14.60 -25.54
CA ALA A 44 -21.26 14.09 -24.24
C ALA A 44 -19.88 13.39 -24.19
N GLY A 45 -19.35 12.99 -25.35
CA GLY A 45 -18.07 12.30 -25.43
C GLY A 45 -17.97 11.30 -26.56
N GLN A 46 -16.96 10.46 -26.49
CA GLN A 46 -16.69 9.39 -27.46
C GLN A 46 -16.69 8.03 -26.80
N VAL A 47 -17.26 7.04 -27.49
CA VAL A 47 -17.22 5.64 -27.10
C VAL A 47 -16.67 4.81 -28.27
N ILE A 48 -15.64 4.00 -28.01
CA ILE A 48 -15.08 3.03 -28.94
C ILE A 48 -15.36 1.64 -28.38
N LYS A 49 -15.91 0.74 -29.16
CA LYS A 49 -16.25 -0.63 -28.77
C LYS A 49 -15.65 -1.67 -29.72
N ASP A 50 -15.26 -2.82 -29.16
CA ASP A 50 -14.97 -4.04 -29.89
C ASP A 50 -15.40 -5.24 -29.03
N GLY A 51 -16.62 -5.74 -29.29
CA GLY A 51 -17.23 -6.79 -28.46
C GLY A 51 -17.44 -6.29 -27.02
N THR A 52 -16.76 -6.96 -26.06
CA THR A 52 -16.81 -6.61 -24.63
C THR A 52 -15.88 -5.48 -24.22
N LYS A 53 -14.98 -5.07 -25.11
CA LYS A 53 -14.01 -4.01 -24.83
C LYS A 53 -14.60 -2.67 -25.15
N THR A 54 -14.42 -1.72 -24.24
CA THR A 54 -14.86 -0.33 -24.44
C THR A 54 -13.77 0.65 -24.04
N ASN A 55 -13.72 1.76 -24.77
CA ASN A 55 -13.02 2.96 -24.35
C ASN A 55 -14.04 4.11 -24.41
N THR A 56 -14.30 4.70 -23.26
CA THR A 56 -15.21 5.84 -23.11
C THR A 56 -14.41 7.05 -22.70
N SER A 57 -14.54 8.15 -23.43
CA SER A 57 -13.90 9.42 -23.14
C SER A 57 -14.96 10.51 -23.06
N THR A 58 -15.07 11.15 -21.92
CA THR A 58 -15.97 12.27 -21.66
C THR A 58 -15.19 13.43 -21.05
N VAL A 59 -15.88 14.52 -20.71
CA VAL A 59 -15.29 15.66 -19.99
C VAL A 59 -14.81 15.24 -18.59
N ASP A 60 -15.53 14.29 -17.95
CA ASP A 60 -15.28 13.93 -16.55
C ASP A 60 -14.29 12.77 -16.39
N GLU A 61 -14.24 11.87 -17.38
CA GLU A 61 -13.42 10.65 -17.27
C GLU A 61 -12.98 10.07 -18.60
N ASN A 62 -11.89 9.32 -18.55
CA ASN A 62 -11.53 8.34 -19.57
C ASN A 62 -11.54 6.94 -18.94
N THR A 63 -12.31 6.01 -19.50
CA THR A 63 -12.43 4.65 -18.97
C THR A 63 -12.21 3.61 -20.06
N ILE A 64 -11.26 2.70 -19.83
CA ILE A 64 -11.02 1.53 -20.69
C ILE A 64 -11.46 0.29 -19.89
N VAL A 65 -12.32 -0.55 -20.50
CA VAL A 65 -12.85 -1.77 -19.86
C VAL A 65 -12.63 -2.97 -20.78
N ASP A 66 -12.24 -4.10 -20.20
CA ASP A 66 -12.22 -5.43 -20.84
C ASP A 66 -12.64 -6.49 -19.80
N GLY A 67 -13.92 -6.84 -19.81
CA GLY A 67 -14.52 -7.73 -18.80
C GLY A 67 -14.43 -7.13 -17.39
N THR A 68 -13.70 -7.80 -16.48
CA THR A 68 -13.49 -7.34 -15.09
C THR A 68 -12.32 -6.37 -14.94
N LYS A 69 -11.53 -6.19 -16.02
CA LYS A 69 -10.37 -5.28 -15.99
C LYS A 69 -10.79 -3.89 -16.44
N SER A 70 -10.31 -2.90 -15.72
CA SER A 70 -10.53 -1.52 -16.13
C SER A 70 -9.37 -0.60 -15.77
N ASN A 71 -9.28 0.48 -16.54
CA ASN A 71 -8.49 1.67 -16.21
C ASN A 71 -9.41 2.87 -16.32
N LYS A 72 -9.59 3.60 -15.23
CA LYS A 72 -10.39 4.81 -15.14
C LYS A 72 -9.52 5.97 -14.71
N SER A 73 -9.51 7.05 -15.50
CA SER A 73 -8.83 8.30 -15.20
C SER A 73 -9.83 9.42 -15.06
N THR A 74 -9.72 10.18 -13.99
CA THR A 74 -10.52 11.37 -13.69
C THR A 74 -9.60 12.49 -13.21
N VAL A 75 -10.14 13.68 -12.96
CA VAL A 75 -9.37 14.78 -12.35
C VAL A 75 -8.95 14.46 -10.91
N ASP A 76 -9.66 13.57 -10.22
CA ASP A 76 -9.36 13.19 -8.83
C ASP A 76 -8.30 12.09 -8.73
N GLY A 77 -8.06 11.35 -9.81
CA GLY A 77 -7.07 10.29 -9.83
C GLY A 77 -7.26 9.24 -10.91
N ASN A 78 -6.47 8.18 -10.78
CA ASN A 78 -6.51 7.02 -11.67
C ASN A 78 -6.76 5.75 -10.86
N THR A 79 -7.64 4.88 -11.38
CA THR A 79 -7.91 3.55 -10.83
C THR A 79 -7.67 2.50 -11.89
N ILE A 80 -6.81 1.53 -11.59
CA ILE A 80 -6.57 0.34 -12.43
C ILE A 80 -6.99 -0.88 -11.63
N THR A 81 -7.83 -1.74 -12.18
CA THR A 81 -8.23 -2.98 -11.53
C THR A 81 -8.27 -4.16 -12.50
N ASP A 82 -8.00 -5.37 -12.00
CA ASP A 82 -8.21 -6.64 -12.69
C ASP A 82 -9.46 -7.39 -12.17
N GLY A 83 -10.25 -6.74 -11.29
CA GLY A 83 -11.40 -7.32 -10.61
C GLY A 83 -11.07 -7.91 -9.24
N THR A 84 -9.79 -8.15 -8.94
CA THR A 84 -9.29 -8.66 -7.66
C THR A 84 -8.34 -7.67 -7.00
N ASN A 85 -7.38 -7.18 -7.77
CA ASN A 85 -6.39 -6.21 -7.32
C ASN A 85 -6.74 -4.83 -7.88
N THR A 86 -6.48 -3.81 -7.09
CA THR A 86 -6.73 -2.42 -7.48
C THR A 86 -5.52 -1.57 -7.14
N THR A 87 -5.12 -0.73 -8.09
CA THR A 87 -4.20 0.38 -7.87
C THR A 87 -4.97 1.68 -8.02
N GLU A 88 -4.93 2.52 -7.00
CA GLU A 88 -5.52 3.86 -6.99
C GLU A 88 -4.42 4.90 -6.81
N THR A 89 -4.43 5.93 -7.63
CA THR A 89 -3.52 7.07 -7.52
C THR A 89 -4.36 8.34 -7.44
N THR A 90 -4.18 9.09 -6.37
CA THR A 90 -4.84 10.39 -6.15
C THR A 90 -3.78 11.46 -5.90
N SER A 91 -4.19 12.71 -5.72
CA SER A 91 -3.27 13.80 -5.32
C SER A 91 -2.64 13.58 -3.94
N SER A 92 -3.22 12.73 -3.09
CA SER A 92 -2.78 12.52 -1.71
C SER A 92 -2.14 11.17 -1.45
N SER A 93 -2.38 10.17 -2.30
CA SER A 93 -1.89 8.80 -2.06
C SER A 93 -1.76 7.95 -3.33
N VAL A 94 -0.92 6.93 -3.22
CA VAL A 94 -0.94 5.74 -4.09
C VAL A 94 -1.31 4.55 -3.21
N THR A 95 -2.35 3.81 -3.61
CA THR A 95 -2.84 2.63 -2.90
C THR A 95 -2.84 1.43 -3.83
N VAL A 96 -2.24 0.34 -3.40
CA VAL A 96 -2.37 -0.98 -4.03
C VAL A 96 -3.07 -1.88 -3.02
N LYS A 97 -4.19 -2.48 -3.41
CA LYS A 97 -5.00 -3.34 -2.53
C LYS A 97 -5.57 -4.53 -3.25
N ASP A 98 -5.90 -5.59 -2.49
CA ASP A 98 -6.65 -6.74 -2.95
C ASP A 98 -8.03 -6.82 -2.26
N ASN A 99 -8.85 -7.81 -2.67
CA ASN A 99 -10.17 -8.05 -2.08
C ASN A 99 -10.11 -8.72 -0.69
N ALA A 100 -8.93 -9.19 -0.25
CA ALA A 100 -8.72 -9.80 1.06
C ALA A 100 -8.39 -8.77 2.15
N GLY A 101 -8.29 -7.50 1.79
CA GLY A 101 -7.99 -6.40 2.71
C GLY A 101 -6.50 -6.11 2.88
N ASN A 102 -5.60 -6.81 2.15
CA ASN A 102 -4.19 -6.44 2.12
C ASN A 102 -4.01 -5.16 1.31
N SER A 103 -3.20 -4.26 1.82
CA SER A 103 -2.93 -3.00 1.11
C SER A 103 -1.52 -2.48 1.36
N THR A 104 -1.03 -1.74 0.38
CA THR A 104 0.10 -0.82 0.54
C THR A 104 -0.39 0.57 0.19
N VAL A 105 -0.19 1.50 1.09
CA VAL A 105 -0.59 2.90 0.93
C VAL A 105 0.65 3.77 1.08
N ILE A 106 0.88 4.64 0.11
CA ILE A 106 1.96 5.62 0.11
C ILE A 106 1.29 6.99 0.09
N THR A 107 1.60 7.80 1.08
CA THR A 107 1.18 9.20 1.16
C THR A 107 2.42 10.10 1.17
N LYS A 108 2.20 11.40 1.26
CA LYS A 108 3.30 12.37 1.37
C LYS A 108 4.24 12.06 2.55
N ASP A 109 3.70 11.61 3.68
CA ASP A 109 4.44 11.47 4.94
C ASP A 109 4.65 10.02 5.37
N ASN A 110 3.89 9.06 4.82
CA ASN A 110 3.84 7.69 5.32
C ASN A 110 3.87 6.64 4.21
N ILE A 111 4.48 5.50 4.52
CA ILE A 111 4.31 4.25 3.77
C ILE A 111 3.76 3.22 4.76
N THR A 112 2.61 2.64 4.41
CA THR A 112 1.98 1.59 5.22
C THR A 112 1.72 0.37 4.36
N THR A 113 2.10 -0.82 4.82
CA THR A 113 1.80 -2.09 4.13
C THR A 113 1.39 -3.16 5.14
N GLY A 114 0.54 -4.10 4.71
CA GLY A 114 0.02 -5.18 5.53
C GLY A 114 -1.26 -4.84 6.30
N VAL A 115 -1.77 -5.81 7.04
CA VAL A 115 -3.02 -5.74 7.80
C VAL A 115 -2.83 -6.13 9.26
N GLY A 116 -3.66 -5.57 10.14
CA GLY A 116 -3.71 -5.94 11.55
C GLY A 116 -2.37 -5.78 12.27
N ALA A 117 -2.00 -6.78 13.07
CA ALA A 117 -0.78 -6.81 13.86
C ALA A 117 0.51 -6.96 13.04
N ASN A 118 0.41 -7.40 11.78
CA ASN A 118 1.56 -7.59 10.89
C ASN A 118 1.86 -6.35 10.02
N LYS A 119 1.24 -5.23 10.36
CA LYS A 119 1.41 -3.97 9.64
C LYS A 119 2.83 -3.42 9.77
N VAL A 120 3.36 -2.95 8.66
CA VAL A 120 4.60 -2.15 8.61
C VAL A 120 4.22 -0.71 8.28
N THR A 121 4.73 0.24 9.06
CA THR A 121 4.54 1.66 8.84
C THR A 121 5.87 2.38 8.88
N LEU A 122 6.17 3.16 7.87
CA LEU A 122 7.22 4.18 7.88
C LEU A 122 6.51 5.53 8.03
N ASP A 123 6.73 6.20 9.16
CA ASP A 123 6.11 7.49 9.48
C ASP A 123 7.18 8.57 9.40
N GLY A 124 7.18 9.32 8.29
CA GLY A 124 8.13 10.38 8.04
C GLY A 124 7.93 11.59 8.96
N THR A 125 6.71 11.85 9.41
CA THR A 125 6.42 12.95 10.34
C THR A 125 6.93 12.62 11.74
N ALA A 126 6.72 11.39 12.21
CA ALA A 126 7.18 10.97 13.53
C ALA A 126 8.63 10.48 13.53
N GLY A 127 9.27 10.32 12.36
CA GLY A 127 10.63 9.75 12.26
C GLY A 127 10.72 8.30 12.74
N LYS A 128 9.69 7.49 12.49
CA LYS A 128 9.55 6.13 13.05
C LYS A 128 9.32 5.08 11.98
N ALA A 129 9.89 3.91 12.20
CA ALA A 129 9.52 2.68 11.51
C ALA A 129 8.91 1.70 12.53
N THR A 130 7.69 1.22 12.24
CA THR A 130 6.97 0.26 13.09
C THR A 130 6.74 -1.02 12.30
N ILE A 131 7.10 -2.18 12.88
CA ILE A 131 6.92 -3.51 12.30
C ILE A 131 6.18 -4.34 13.36
N GLY A 132 4.88 -4.52 13.17
CA GLY A 132 4.04 -5.09 14.22
C GLY A 132 4.10 -4.24 15.50
N SER A 133 4.61 -4.82 16.58
CA SER A 133 4.81 -4.12 17.87
C SER A 133 6.25 -3.58 18.09
N SER A 134 7.16 -3.79 17.14
CA SER A 134 8.53 -3.30 17.23
C SER A 134 8.66 -1.92 16.58
N VAL A 135 9.47 -1.05 17.18
CA VAL A 135 9.62 0.35 16.74
C VAL A 135 11.09 0.75 16.66
N VAL A 136 11.47 1.32 15.53
CA VAL A 136 12.69 2.14 15.39
C VAL A 136 12.24 3.60 15.42
N ASP A 137 12.73 4.36 16.42
CA ASP A 137 12.38 5.76 16.64
C ASP A 137 13.63 6.62 16.40
N GLY A 138 13.71 7.27 15.26
CA GLY A 138 14.85 8.10 14.86
C GLY A 138 14.93 9.42 15.65
N VAL A 139 13.81 9.93 16.15
CA VAL A 139 13.79 11.17 16.93
C VAL A 139 14.40 10.94 18.31
N ASN A 140 14.05 9.81 18.95
CA ASN A 140 14.57 9.46 20.28
C ASN A 140 15.80 8.55 20.21
N ASN A 141 16.31 8.23 19.03
CA ASN A 141 17.42 7.29 18.81
C ASN A 141 17.24 5.95 19.55
N THR A 142 16.02 5.36 19.48
CA THR A 142 15.72 4.10 20.12
C THR A 142 15.30 3.02 19.14
N PHE A 143 15.64 1.78 19.46
CA PHE A 143 15.01 0.60 18.89
C PHE A 143 14.38 -0.23 20.01
N THR A 144 13.11 -0.55 19.89
CA THR A 144 12.36 -1.32 20.88
C THR A 144 11.68 -2.50 20.19
N THR A 145 11.91 -3.72 20.63
CA THR A 145 11.13 -4.90 20.23
C THR A 145 9.80 -4.90 20.98
N GLY A 146 8.74 -5.43 20.34
CA GLY A 146 7.44 -5.60 21.03
C GLY A 146 7.43 -6.76 22.01
N GLY A 147 6.34 -6.82 22.80
CA GLY A 147 6.04 -7.91 23.71
C GLY A 147 6.47 -7.68 25.17
N ALA A 148 6.12 -8.64 26.03
CA ALA A 148 6.34 -8.54 27.48
C ALA A 148 7.83 -8.51 27.88
N ASN A 149 8.69 -9.11 27.05
CA ASN A 149 10.15 -9.16 27.27
C ASN A 149 10.89 -8.26 26.26
N ALA A 150 10.33 -7.08 25.99
CA ALA A 150 10.90 -6.14 25.05
C ALA A 150 12.38 -5.84 25.32
N VAL A 151 13.16 -5.79 24.25
CA VAL A 151 14.53 -5.27 24.27
C VAL A 151 14.49 -3.83 23.77
N LYS A 152 15.06 -2.91 24.53
CA LYS A 152 15.23 -1.50 24.14
C LYS A 152 16.72 -1.20 23.97
N LEU A 153 17.08 -0.69 22.81
CA LEU A 153 18.35 0.00 22.58
C LEU A 153 18.06 1.49 22.63
N ASP A 154 18.79 2.24 23.45
CA ASP A 154 18.60 3.69 23.62
C ASP A 154 19.94 4.37 23.37
N GLY A 155 20.06 5.01 22.19
CA GLY A 155 21.29 5.67 21.77
C GLY A 155 21.56 6.98 22.51
N VAL A 156 20.54 7.63 23.07
CA VAL A 156 20.71 8.84 23.87
C VAL A 156 21.21 8.49 25.28
N ALA A 157 20.60 7.48 25.90
CA ALA A 157 21.00 7.02 27.23
C ALA A 157 22.24 6.10 27.18
N GLY A 158 22.65 5.61 26.01
CA GLY A 158 23.73 4.64 25.86
C GLY A 158 23.42 3.30 26.51
N THR A 159 22.15 2.83 26.45
CA THR A 159 21.73 1.64 27.17
C THR A 159 21.15 0.54 26.28
N ILE A 160 21.32 -0.71 26.72
CA ILE A 160 20.56 -1.87 26.24
C ILE A 160 19.77 -2.41 27.44
N LYS A 161 18.45 -2.48 27.32
CA LYS A 161 17.57 -2.95 28.41
C LYS A 161 16.71 -4.12 27.97
N THR A 162 16.65 -5.16 28.82
CA THR A 162 15.71 -6.29 28.66
C THR A 162 15.18 -6.68 30.03
N GLY A 163 13.87 -6.56 30.27
CA GLY A 163 13.29 -6.72 31.60
C GLY A 163 13.94 -5.76 32.61
N THR A 164 14.48 -6.30 33.69
CA THR A 164 15.21 -5.55 34.73
C THR A 164 16.70 -5.35 34.43
N VAL A 165 17.28 -6.16 33.51
CA VAL A 165 18.70 -6.07 33.17
C VAL A 165 18.95 -4.90 32.26
N THR A 166 19.92 -4.07 32.61
CA THR A 166 20.39 -2.92 31.84
C THR A 166 21.89 -3.01 31.65
N VAL A 167 22.36 -2.90 30.43
CA VAL A 167 23.75 -2.62 30.08
C VAL A 167 23.87 -1.14 29.78
N THR A 168 24.67 -0.43 30.53
CA THR A 168 24.89 1.01 30.40
C THR A 168 26.28 1.25 29.81
N GLY A 169 26.36 1.99 28.72
CA GLY A 169 27.62 2.50 28.18
C GLY A 169 27.87 3.93 28.68
N GLY A 170 28.97 4.53 28.24
CA GLY A 170 29.36 5.90 28.60
C GLY A 170 30.12 5.97 29.87
N THR A 171 29.64 6.70 30.89
CA THR A 171 30.43 7.04 32.06
C THR A 171 30.61 5.89 33.07
N THR A 172 29.61 5.01 33.22
CA THR A 172 29.63 3.96 34.23
C THR A 172 30.02 2.59 33.68
N ASN A 173 29.58 2.26 32.44
CA ASN A 173 29.86 0.97 31.78
C ASN A 173 29.42 -0.25 32.61
N ASP A 174 28.21 -0.19 33.18
CA ASP A 174 27.69 -1.16 34.12
C ASP A 174 26.74 -2.17 33.49
N ILE A 175 26.61 -3.36 34.10
CA ILE A 175 25.47 -4.28 33.89
C ILE A 175 24.75 -4.39 35.23
N THR A 176 23.50 -3.92 35.28
CA THR A 176 22.66 -3.90 36.47
C THR A 176 21.39 -4.72 36.32
N GLY A 177 20.66 -4.95 37.43
CA GLY A 177 19.38 -5.67 37.41
C GLY A 177 19.52 -7.19 37.33
N LEU A 178 20.70 -7.73 37.56
CA LEU A 178 20.90 -9.17 37.70
C LEU A 178 20.23 -9.67 38.99
N SER A 179 19.55 -10.84 38.93
CA SER A 179 18.80 -11.40 40.06
C SER A 179 19.60 -12.34 40.97
N ASN A 180 20.81 -12.71 40.55
CA ASN A 180 21.66 -13.67 41.27
C ASN A 180 22.59 -12.97 42.28
N THR A 181 22.04 -12.49 43.38
CA THR A 181 22.75 -11.65 44.36
C THR A 181 23.32 -12.44 45.57
N THR A 182 23.12 -13.78 45.64
CA THR A 182 23.60 -14.62 46.75
C THR A 182 24.38 -15.81 46.25
N VAL A 183 25.31 -16.32 47.10
CA VAL A 183 26.08 -17.56 46.87
C VAL A 183 25.33 -18.80 47.37
N ASN A 184 24.26 -18.65 48.12
CA ASN A 184 23.49 -19.74 48.77
C ASN A 184 22.30 -20.23 47.91
N SER A 185 22.19 -19.80 46.68
CA SER A 185 21.15 -20.26 45.76
C SER A 185 21.42 -21.75 45.40
N ALA A 186 20.37 -22.58 45.38
CA ALA A 186 20.50 -24.02 45.01
C ALA A 186 21.06 -24.22 43.59
N ASP A 187 20.97 -23.22 42.73
CA ASP A 187 21.50 -23.24 41.37
C ASP A 187 22.79 -22.41 41.20
N PHE A 188 23.43 -22.01 42.31
CA PHE A 188 24.72 -21.32 42.28
C PHE A 188 25.78 -22.24 41.62
N ALA A 189 26.52 -21.63 40.67
CA ALA A 189 27.53 -22.33 39.88
C ALA A 189 27.05 -23.49 38.98
N THR A 190 25.75 -23.80 38.98
CA THR A 190 25.19 -24.83 38.06
C THR A 190 24.74 -24.23 36.71
N LYS A 191 24.56 -22.93 36.66
CA LYS A 191 24.20 -22.18 35.43
C LYS A 191 25.30 -21.15 35.15
N GLY A 192 25.76 -21.10 33.91
CA GLY A 192 26.74 -20.10 33.44
C GLY A 192 26.18 -18.68 33.47
N ARG A 193 26.09 -18.04 34.62
CA ARG A 193 25.63 -16.67 34.84
C ARG A 193 26.80 -15.76 35.20
N ALA A 194 26.67 -14.46 34.86
CA ALA A 194 27.60 -13.47 35.39
C ALA A 194 27.47 -13.36 36.91
N ALA A 195 28.60 -13.25 37.62
CA ALA A 195 28.58 -12.96 39.03
C ALA A 195 28.25 -11.47 39.27
N THR A 196 27.60 -11.19 40.41
CA THR A 196 27.37 -9.82 40.87
C THR A 196 28.42 -9.40 41.90
N GLU A 197 28.51 -8.09 42.16
CA GLU A 197 29.41 -7.57 43.21
C GLU A 197 29.05 -8.09 44.59
N GLU A 198 27.74 -8.29 44.87
CA GLU A 198 27.28 -8.89 46.14
C GLU A 198 27.77 -10.32 46.29
N GLN A 199 27.75 -11.13 45.20
CA GLN A 199 28.29 -12.50 45.24
C GLN A 199 29.81 -12.48 45.43
N LEU A 200 30.52 -11.59 44.74
CA LEU A 200 31.98 -11.49 44.90
C LEU A 200 32.35 -11.05 46.35
N LYS A 201 31.63 -10.11 46.91
CA LYS A 201 31.82 -9.68 48.29
C LYS A 201 31.58 -10.82 49.26
N ALA A 202 30.51 -11.60 49.13
CA ALA A 202 30.16 -12.74 49.99
C ALA A 202 31.20 -13.87 49.96
N VAL A 203 32.01 -14.00 48.91
CA VAL A 203 33.09 -14.99 48.81
C VAL A 203 34.36 -14.49 49.50
N GLY A 204 34.54 -13.17 49.64
CA GLY A 204 35.72 -12.52 50.24
C GLY A 204 35.62 -12.29 51.74
N GLU A 205 34.45 -12.51 52.33
CA GLU A 205 34.19 -12.44 53.79
C GLU A 205 34.20 -13.84 54.42
#